data_027b0dd96a2b384dd653f66999f389db
#
_entry.id   027b0dd96a2b384dd653f66999f389db
#
_cell.length_a   1.000
_cell.length_b   1.000
_cell.length_c   1.000
_cell.angle_alpha   90.00
_cell.angle_beta   90.00
_cell.angle_gamma   90.00
#
_symmetry.space_group_name_H-M   'P 1'
#
loop_
_entity.id
_entity.type
_entity.pdbx_description
1 polymer ?
#
loop_
_entity_poly.entity_id
_entity_poly.type
_entity_poly.pdbx_seq_one_letter_code
_entity_poly.pdbx_strand_id
1 'polypeptide(L)'
;MPNDGDPYCRVCGLLQSSPPWGDDGRSPTWEICACCGTEFGYQDATPAGVLRARQAWAAKGYPWFQESERPAGWRVEDQLVHAQQL
;
A
#
# COMPACT_ATOMS: atom_id res chain seq x y z
N MET A 1 -10.08 -8.33 6.10
CA MET A 1 -10.39 -7.47 7.23
C MET A 1 -9.20 -6.61 7.61
N PRO A 2 -9.27 -5.33 7.44
CA PRO A 2 -8.15 -4.51 7.86
C PRO A 2 -8.00 -4.55 9.36
N ASN A 3 -6.77 -4.52 9.81
CA ASN A 3 -6.46 -4.51 11.22
C ASN A 3 -6.40 -3.08 11.72
N ASP A 4 -6.93 -2.86 12.92
CA ASP A 4 -6.78 -1.57 13.56
C ASP A 4 -5.29 -1.28 13.72
N GLY A 5 -4.87 -0.10 13.28
CA GLY A 5 -3.48 0.30 13.39
C GLY A 5 -2.50 -0.43 12.48
N ASP A 6 -3.00 -1.11 11.45
CA ASP A 6 -2.13 -1.80 10.48
C ASP A 6 -1.19 -0.79 9.83
N PRO A 7 0.14 -0.92 9.98
CA PRO A 7 1.07 0.08 9.45
C PRO A 7 1.44 -0.13 7.99
N TYR A 8 0.94 -1.17 7.35
CA TYR A 8 1.34 -1.50 5.99
C TYR A 8 0.33 -0.96 4.98
N CYS A 9 0.82 -0.56 3.80
CA CYS A 9 -0.03 -0.20 2.68
C CYS A 9 -0.88 -1.42 2.28
N ARG A 10 -2.19 -1.23 2.15
CA ARG A 10 -3.09 -2.32 1.78
C ARG A 10 -2.79 -2.87 0.39
N VAL A 11 -2.29 -2.02 -0.50
CA VAL A 11 -2.08 -2.38 -1.90
C VAL A 11 -0.75 -3.09 -2.10
N CYS A 12 0.35 -2.53 -1.61
CA CYS A 12 1.69 -3.06 -1.92
C CYS A 12 2.43 -3.63 -0.73
N GLY A 13 1.99 -3.35 0.50
CA GLY A 13 2.63 -3.88 1.69
C GLY A 13 3.78 -3.06 2.22
N LEU A 14 4.03 -1.87 1.69
CA LEU A 14 5.11 -1.04 2.22
C LEU A 14 4.78 -0.56 3.62
N LEU A 15 5.75 -0.72 4.53
CA LEU A 15 5.61 -0.20 5.89
C LEU A 15 5.57 1.33 5.85
N GLN A 16 4.57 1.89 6.51
CA GLN A 16 4.37 3.33 6.56
C GLN A 16 4.85 3.87 7.91
N SER A 17 5.17 5.16 7.97
CA SER A 17 5.60 5.80 9.21
C SER A 17 4.47 5.91 10.23
N SER A 18 3.22 5.88 9.76
CA SER A 18 2.05 5.82 10.62
C SER A 18 0.99 4.97 9.91
N PRO A 19 0.02 4.41 10.65
CA PRO A 19 -0.99 3.57 10.01
C PRO A 19 -1.75 4.34 8.95
N PRO A 20 -1.76 3.89 7.70
CA PRO A 20 -2.43 4.63 6.62
C PRO A 20 -3.93 4.81 6.82
N TRP A 21 -4.56 3.95 7.60
CA TRP A 21 -5.99 4.06 7.92
C TRP A 21 -6.22 4.38 9.39
N GLY A 22 -5.21 4.96 10.06
CA GLY A 22 -5.33 5.37 11.45
C GLY A 22 -5.31 4.20 12.41
N ASP A 23 -5.35 4.50 13.70
CA ASP A 23 -5.31 3.47 14.74
C ASP A 23 -6.59 2.63 14.76
N ASP A 24 -7.69 3.19 14.26
CA ASP A 24 -8.99 2.51 14.25
C ASP A 24 -9.27 1.79 12.93
N GLY A 25 -8.40 1.89 11.95
CA GLY A 25 -8.59 1.29 10.64
C GLY A 25 -9.65 1.97 9.78
N ARG A 26 -10.12 3.15 10.19
CA ARG A 26 -11.21 3.86 9.51
C ARG A 26 -10.90 5.31 9.20
N SER A 27 -9.72 5.78 9.59
CA SER A 27 -9.36 7.20 9.49
C SER A 27 -8.17 7.34 8.56
N PRO A 28 -8.39 7.38 7.25
CA PRO A 28 -7.29 7.43 6.30
C PRO A 28 -6.49 8.72 6.44
N THR A 29 -5.20 8.63 6.20
CA THR A 29 -4.30 9.77 6.30
C THR A 29 -4.33 10.65 5.06
N TRP A 30 -4.85 10.12 3.94
CA TRP A 30 -4.87 10.79 2.64
C TRP A 30 -3.47 11.02 2.06
N GLU A 31 -2.46 10.37 2.63
CA GLU A 31 -1.10 10.41 2.10
C GLU A 31 -0.96 9.45 0.93
N ILE A 32 0.10 9.63 0.15
CA ILE A 32 0.37 8.80 -1.02
C ILE A 32 1.51 7.86 -0.69
N CYS A 33 1.31 6.56 -0.98
CA CYS A 33 2.34 5.55 -0.76
C CYS A 33 3.53 5.80 -1.68
N ALA A 34 4.73 5.85 -1.09
CA ALA A 34 5.96 6.08 -1.86
C ALA A 34 6.23 4.96 -2.86
N CYS A 35 5.74 3.75 -2.60
CA CYS A 35 6.01 2.59 -3.45
C CYS A 35 4.99 2.49 -4.59
N CYS A 36 3.73 2.24 -4.28
CA CYS A 36 2.73 1.97 -5.32
C CYS A 36 1.98 3.21 -5.77
N GLY A 37 2.10 4.34 -5.06
CA GLY A 37 1.45 5.58 -5.44
C GLY A 37 -0.02 5.65 -5.08
N THR A 38 -0.51 4.72 -4.26
CA THR A 38 -1.90 4.73 -3.80
C THR A 38 -2.13 5.89 -2.84
N GLU A 39 -3.21 6.64 -3.04
CA GLU A 39 -3.65 7.64 -2.07
C GLU A 39 -4.55 6.95 -1.06
N PHE A 40 -4.10 6.91 0.19
CA PHE A 40 -4.83 6.20 1.25
C PHE A 40 -6.16 6.88 1.51
N GLY A 41 -7.24 6.09 1.47
CA GLY A 41 -8.58 6.59 1.65
C GLY A 41 -9.36 6.75 0.37
N TYR A 42 -8.65 6.73 -0.77
CA TYR A 42 -9.29 6.88 -2.07
C TYR A 42 -9.27 5.56 -2.86
N GLN A 43 -8.08 5.14 -3.29
CA GLN A 43 -7.98 3.96 -4.16
C GLN A 43 -8.11 2.66 -3.38
N ASP A 44 -7.80 2.67 -2.10
CA ASP A 44 -7.76 1.47 -1.25
C ASP A 44 -8.90 1.40 -0.25
N ALA A 45 -10.00 2.11 -0.52
CA ALA A 45 -11.12 2.17 0.42
C ALA A 45 -11.93 0.85 0.45
N THR A 46 -11.87 0.06 -0.61
CA THR A 46 -12.61 -1.20 -0.71
C THR A 46 -11.69 -2.31 -1.16
N PRO A 47 -12.03 -3.59 -0.89
CA PRO A 47 -11.24 -4.71 -1.42
C PRO A 47 -11.11 -4.67 -2.94
N ALA A 48 -12.18 -4.33 -3.65
CA ALA A 48 -12.13 -4.21 -5.11
C ALA A 48 -11.16 -3.12 -5.54
N GLY A 49 -11.14 -2.00 -4.83
CA GLY A 49 -10.22 -0.91 -5.09
C GLY A 49 -8.77 -1.30 -4.86
N VAL A 50 -8.52 -2.04 -3.77
CA VAL A 50 -7.18 -2.55 -3.47
C VAL A 50 -6.69 -3.47 -4.59
N LEU A 51 -7.53 -4.41 -5.03
CA LEU A 51 -7.16 -5.32 -6.11
C LEU A 51 -6.89 -4.57 -7.41
N ARG A 52 -7.74 -3.61 -7.73
CA ARG A 52 -7.59 -2.82 -8.96
C ARG A 52 -6.28 -2.05 -8.96
N ALA A 53 -5.98 -1.40 -7.85
CA ALA A 53 -4.73 -0.63 -7.71
C ALA A 53 -3.52 -1.54 -7.79
N ARG A 54 -3.59 -2.71 -7.12
CA ARG A 54 -2.48 -3.67 -7.14
C ARG A 54 -2.25 -4.22 -8.54
N GLN A 55 -3.32 -4.55 -9.26
CA GLN A 55 -3.21 -5.08 -10.63
C GLN A 55 -2.63 -4.02 -11.57
N ALA A 56 -3.04 -2.77 -11.45
CA ALA A 56 -2.52 -1.70 -12.27
C ALA A 56 -1.03 -1.48 -12.00
N TRP A 57 -0.62 -1.54 -10.74
CA TRP A 57 0.77 -1.41 -10.35
C TRP A 57 1.61 -2.57 -10.90
N ALA A 58 1.10 -3.79 -10.76
CA ALA A 58 1.78 -4.98 -11.29
C ALA A 58 1.93 -4.93 -12.80
N ALA A 59 0.90 -4.46 -13.50
CA ALA A 59 0.93 -4.36 -14.95
C ALA A 59 2.00 -3.41 -15.46
N LYS A 60 2.41 -2.47 -14.63
CA LYS A 60 3.49 -1.52 -14.98
C LYS A 60 4.86 -2.01 -14.56
N GLY A 61 4.96 -3.20 -13.95
CA GLY A 61 6.24 -3.76 -13.51
C GLY A 61 6.64 -3.33 -12.10
N TYR A 62 5.68 -3.00 -11.26
CA TYR A 62 5.90 -2.64 -9.86
C TYR A 62 6.82 -1.41 -9.70
N PRO A 63 6.58 -0.31 -10.42
CA PRO A 63 7.44 0.87 -10.31
C PRO A 63 7.23 1.56 -8.97
N TRP A 64 8.27 2.21 -8.47
CA TRP A 64 8.16 3.04 -7.29
C TRP A 64 7.67 4.42 -7.68
N PHE A 65 6.68 4.93 -6.94
CA PHE A 65 6.18 6.28 -7.12
C PHE A 65 7.27 7.31 -6.79
N GLN A 66 8.01 7.06 -5.70
CA GLN A 66 9.19 7.83 -5.33
C GLN A 66 10.40 6.91 -5.43
N GLU A 67 11.03 6.91 -6.61
CA GLU A 67 12.12 5.99 -6.93
C GLU A 67 13.29 6.13 -5.93
N SER A 68 13.51 7.33 -5.41
CA SER A 68 14.58 7.57 -4.45
C SER A 68 14.38 6.83 -3.12
N GLU A 69 13.16 6.38 -2.85
CA GLU A 69 12.84 5.67 -1.62
C GLU A 69 13.01 4.16 -1.75
N ARG A 70 13.25 3.65 -2.95
CA ARG A 70 13.38 2.21 -3.14
C ARG A 70 14.66 1.69 -2.51
N PRO A 71 14.57 0.73 -1.56
CA PRO A 71 15.77 0.18 -0.94
C PRO A 71 16.62 -0.60 -1.94
N ALA A 72 17.93 -0.61 -1.72
CA ALA A 72 18.82 -1.47 -2.51
C ALA A 72 18.44 -2.93 -2.28
N GLY A 73 18.39 -3.72 -3.36
CA GLY A 73 18.03 -5.12 -3.26
C GLY A 73 16.57 -5.39 -2.99
N TRP A 74 15.70 -4.39 -3.16
CA TRP A 74 14.28 -4.53 -2.92
C TRP A 74 13.66 -5.61 -3.81
N ARG A 75 12.78 -6.42 -3.21
CA ARG A 75 12.05 -7.47 -3.92
C ARG A 75 10.57 -7.32 -3.62
N VAL A 76 9.77 -7.25 -4.66
CA VAL A 76 8.33 -7.02 -4.51
C VAL A 76 7.66 -8.15 -3.74
N GLU A 77 8.07 -9.39 -3.96
CA GLU A 77 7.45 -10.53 -3.31
C GLU A 77 7.66 -10.50 -1.79
N ASP A 78 8.79 -9.99 -1.32
CA ASP A 78 9.05 -9.89 0.11
C ASP A 78 8.15 -8.85 0.77
N GLN A 79 7.78 -7.83 0.02
CA GLN A 79 6.92 -6.76 0.52
C GLN A 79 5.44 -7.13 0.45
N LEU A 80 5.04 -7.80 -0.62
CA LEU A 80 3.63 -8.13 -0.85
C LEU A 80 3.04 -9.02 0.24
N VAL A 81 3.87 -9.76 0.98
CA VAL A 81 3.35 -10.58 2.08
C VAL A 81 2.67 -9.74 3.16
N HIS A 82 3.00 -8.46 3.24
CA HIS A 82 2.40 -7.53 4.21
C HIS A 82 1.19 -6.81 3.67
N ALA A 83 0.88 -6.96 2.38
CA ALA A 83 -0.28 -6.32 1.77
C ALA A 83 -1.57 -7.01 2.22
N GLN A 84 -2.71 -6.32 2.03
CA GLN A 84 -3.98 -6.91 2.38
C GLN A 84 -4.22 -8.18 1.56
N GLN A 85 -4.53 -9.26 2.24
CA GLN A 85 -4.80 -10.55 1.59
C GLN A 85 -6.26 -10.59 1.14
N LEU A 86 -6.46 -10.82 -0.14
CA LEU A 86 -7.79 -10.80 -0.75
C LEU A 86 -8.01 -12.05 -1.57
#